data_27f179da167e30bbc3f6e176a073537e
#
_entry.id   27f179da167e30bbc3f6e176a073537e
#
_cell.length_a   1.000
_cell.length_b   1.000
_cell.length_c   1.000
_cell.angle_alpha   90.00
_cell.angle_beta   90.00
_cell.angle_gamma   90.00
#
_symmetry.space_group_name_H-M   'P 1'
#
loop_
_entity.id
_entity.type
_entity.pdbx_description
1 polymer ?
#
loop_
_entity_poly.entity_id
_entity_poly.type
_entity_poly.pdbx_seq_one_letter_code
_entity_poly.pdbx_strand_id
1 'polypeptide(L)'
;ANAPFTFSYNEPSLLGRFVNRELPQVPAELSYKQSTEQYFYFIQEAQVDNMDLSHGDWIVAYNNDVVVGARQYDANAIMVDVPIMGSFAGSELRSSVLNLTAGYCEPGDIPSIKVHRTNGEIIDMFVTAVEGSLGFQGMGHAIVTLSDVNFPQEVSLHNAYPNPFNPSTMIQYDLPQGSMHVNLSVFDIR
;
A
#
# COMPACT_ATOMS: atom_id res chain seq x y z
N ALA A 1 32.22 40.16 37.69
CA ALA A 1 30.82 39.72 37.69
C ALA A 1 30.40 39.49 36.23
N ASN A 2 30.24 38.26 35.85
CA ASN A 2 29.74 37.89 34.50
C ASN A 2 28.22 38.03 34.52
N ALA A 3 27.70 38.88 33.63
CA ALA A 3 26.27 38.95 33.41
C ALA A 3 25.74 37.66 32.78
N PRO A 4 24.56 37.16 33.18
CA PRO A 4 23.98 35.96 32.59
C PRO A 4 23.65 36.19 31.11
N PHE A 5 24.06 35.26 30.29
CA PHE A 5 23.78 35.25 28.87
C PHE A 5 22.32 34.80 28.66
N THR A 6 21.48 35.69 28.16
CA THR A 6 20.08 35.37 27.84
C THR A 6 19.98 35.11 26.34
N PHE A 7 19.69 33.86 25.99
CA PHE A 7 19.28 33.50 24.63
C PHE A 7 17.80 33.85 24.44
N SER A 8 17.49 34.79 23.58
CA SER A 8 16.14 34.95 23.08
C SER A 8 16.03 34.29 21.71
N TYR A 9 15.23 33.26 21.62
CA TYR A 9 14.89 32.62 20.37
C TYR A 9 13.70 33.39 19.76
N ASN A 10 13.94 34.10 18.68
CA ASN A 10 12.84 34.63 17.90
C ASN A 10 12.22 33.49 17.15
N GLU A 11 11.03 33.07 17.55
CA GLU A 11 10.26 32.13 16.76
C GLU A 11 10.09 32.71 15.35
N PRO A 12 10.51 31.97 14.29
CA PRO A 12 10.29 32.43 12.94
C PRO A 12 8.77 32.53 12.71
N SER A 13 8.30 33.70 12.35
CA SER A 13 6.90 34.02 12.04
C SER A 13 6.34 33.20 10.84
N LEU A 14 7.13 32.28 10.30
CA LEU A 14 6.78 31.34 9.23
C LEU A 14 6.31 29.96 9.71
N LEU A 15 6.21 29.72 11.01
CA LEU A 15 5.43 28.60 11.56
C LEU A 15 3.91 28.89 11.47
N GLY A 16 3.55 29.62 10.42
CA GLY A 16 2.19 29.79 10.01
C GLY A 16 1.59 28.45 9.62
N ARG A 17 0.63 28.02 10.42
CA ARG A 17 -0.26 26.88 10.17
C ARG A 17 0.42 25.51 10.06
N PHE A 18 1.03 25.05 11.11
CA PHE A 18 0.76 23.68 11.47
C PHE A 18 -0.75 23.62 11.80
N VAL A 19 -1.56 23.32 10.81
CA VAL A 19 -2.90 22.83 11.07
C VAL A 19 -2.66 21.62 11.94
N ASN A 20 -3.11 21.68 13.19
CA ASN A 20 -3.10 20.55 14.11
C ASN A 20 -4.06 19.53 13.47
N ARG A 21 -3.56 18.76 12.50
CA ARG A 21 -4.32 17.70 11.85
C ARG A 21 -4.33 16.60 12.88
N GLU A 22 -5.37 16.57 13.70
CA GLU A 22 -5.62 15.42 14.53
C GLU A 22 -5.67 14.22 13.59
N LEU A 23 -4.64 13.38 13.65
CA LEU A 23 -4.64 12.13 12.90
C LEU A 23 -5.86 11.33 13.38
N PRO A 24 -6.66 10.77 12.45
CA PRO A 24 -7.80 9.98 12.82
C PRO A 24 -7.36 8.87 13.76
N GLN A 25 -8.10 8.69 14.85
CA GLN A 25 -7.81 7.62 15.79
C GLN A 25 -8.07 6.28 15.11
N VAL A 26 -7.06 5.41 15.12
CA VAL A 26 -7.19 4.07 14.58
C VAL A 26 -8.24 3.31 15.38
N PRO A 27 -9.27 2.72 14.76
CA PRO A 27 -10.24 1.87 15.42
C PRO A 27 -9.56 0.76 16.23
N ALA A 28 -10.15 0.38 17.36
CA ALA A 28 -9.52 -0.59 18.28
C ALA A 28 -9.22 -1.93 17.60
N GLU A 29 -10.07 -2.37 16.67
CA GLU A 29 -9.94 -3.58 15.87
C GLU A 29 -8.81 -3.52 14.84
N LEU A 30 -8.39 -2.32 14.42
CA LEU A 30 -7.31 -2.08 13.46
C LEU A 30 -6.04 -1.62 14.17
N SER A 31 -6.01 -1.65 15.50
CA SER A 31 -4.89 -1.16 16.27
C SER A 31 -3.67 -2.09 16.17
N TYR A 32 -2.51 -1.49 16.07
CA TYR A 32 -1.22 -2.18 16.06
C TYR A 32 -0.23 -1.47 16.98
N LYS A 33 0.86 -2.15 17.34
CA LYS A 33 1.93 -1.57 18.14
C LYS A 33 3.04 -1.02 17.25
N GLN A 34 3.54 0.14 17.59
CA GLN A 34 4.71 0.71 16.92
C GLN A 34 5.93 -0.19 17.13
N SER A 35 6.67 -0.42 16.05
CA SER A 35 7.96 -1.11 16.07
C SER A 35 9.05 -0.16 15.56
N THR A 36 10.30 -0.43 15.91
CA THR A 36 11.47 0.25 15.32
C THR A 36 11.74 -0.23 13.90
N GLU A 37 11.33 -1.46 13.59
CA GLU A 37 11.42 -2.03 12.25
C GLU A 37 10.17 -1.65 11.48
N GLN A 38 10.31 -0.77 10.48
CA GLN A 38 9.19 -0.20 9.73
C GLN A 38 9.48 -0.23 8.24
N TYR A 39 8.48 -0.53 7.48
CA TYR A 39 8.43 -0.39 6.04
C TYR A 39 7.19 0.42 5.66
N PHE A 40 7.20 1.11 4.52
CA PHE A 40 6.05 1.91 4.12
C PHE A 40 5.61 1.54 2.71
N TYR A 41 4.31 1.35 2.54
CA TYR A 41 3.70 1.43 1.21
C TYR A 41 3.14 2.82 1.01
N PHE A 42 3.68 3.53 0.02
CA PHE A 42 3.12 4.77 -0.48
C PHE A 42 2.11 4.43 -1.57
N ILE A 43 0.84 4.58 -1.24
CA ILE A 43 -0.26 4.26 -2.14
C ILE A 43 -0.44 5.43 -3.11
N GLN A 44 -0.11 5.22 -4.37
CA GLN A 44 -0.27 6.21 -5.42
C GLN A 44 -1.71 6.23 -5.94
N GLU A 45 -2.34 5.06 -6.05
CA GLU A 45 -3.69 4.86 -6.53
C GLU A 45 -4.34 3.68 -5.80
N ALA A 46 -5.60 3.81 -5.43
CA ALA A 46 -6.35 2.74 -4.79
C ALA A 46 -7.79 2.73 -5.30
N GLN A 47 -8.17 1.67 -5.98
CA GLN A 47 -9.46 1.55 -6.65
C GLN A 47 -10.19 0.27 -6.24
N VAL A 48 -11.51 0.40 -6.11
CA VAL A 48 -12.47 -0.69 -5.95
C VAL A 48 -13.58 -0.48 -6.98
N ASP A 49 -13.90 -1.51 -7.76
CA ASP A 49 -14.88 -1.42 -8.87
C ASP A 49 -14.54 -0.28 -9.87
N ASN A 50 -13.27 -0.04 -10.16
CA ASN A 50 -12.75 1.07 -10.98
C ASN A 50 -13.12 2.48 -10.44
N MET A 51 -13.40 2.61 -9.17
CA MET A 51 -13.63 3.88 -8.49
C MET A 51 -12.60 4.07 -7.36
N ASP A 52 -12.14 5.29 -7.19
CA ASP A 52 -11.23 5.63 -6.09
C ASP A 52 -11.91 5.36 -4.74
N LEU A 53 -11.10 5.04 -3.74
CA LEU A 53 -11.58 4.86 -2.38
C LEU A 53 -12.25 6.13 -1.85
N SER A 54 -13.20 5.94 -0.96
CA SER A 54 -13.88 7.05 -0.29
C SER A 54 -13.04 7.61 0.85
N HIS A 55 -13.11 8.91 1.05
CA HIS A 55 -12.52 9.52 2.23
C HIS A 55 -13.10 8.88 3.50
N GLY A 56 -12.22 8.42 4.37
CA GLY A 56 -12.62 7.74 5.60
C GLY A 56 -12.51 6.21 5.58
N ASP A 57 -12.37 5.59 4.41
CA ASP A 57 -12.02 4.18 4.31
C ASP A 57 -10.64 3.93 4.94
N TRP A 58 -10.41 2.73 5.47
CA TRP A 58 -9.13 2.37 6.06
C TRP A 58 -8.38 1.38 5.19
N ILE A 59 -7.13 1.68 4.89
CA ILE A 59 -6.20 0.74 4.25
C ILE A 59 -5.41 0.06 5.37
N VAL A 60 -5.52 -1.26 5.45
CA VAL A 60 -4.99 -2.05 6.55
C VAL A 60 -4.04 -3.11 6.02
N ALA A 61 -2.84 -3.14 6.58
CA ALA A 61 -1.83 -4.15 6.27
C ALA A 61 -1.87 -5.28 7.29
N TYR A 62 -1.84 -6.50 6.78
CA TYR A 62 -1.83 -7.72 7.59
C TYR A 62 -0.62 -8.58 7.28
N ASN A 63 -0.01 -9.14 8.30
CA ASN A 63 0.86 -10.30 8.15
C ASN A 63 0.11 -11.52 8.66
N ASN A 64 -0.33 -12.40 7.75
CA ASN A 64 -1.36 -13.41 8.01
C ASN A 64 -2.62 -12.76 8.61
N ASP A 65 -2.97 -13.10 9.86
CA ASP A 65 -4.15 -12.55 10.55
C ASP A 65 -3.81 -11.38 11.51
N VAL A 66 -2.56 -10.94 11.56
CA VAL A 66 -2.10 -9.90 12.47
C VAL A 66 -2.09 -8.55 11.76
N VAL A 67 -2.75 -7.55 12.32
CA VAL A 67 -2.67 -6.16 11.83
C VAL A 67 -1.27 -5.63 12.11
N VAL A 68 -0.56 -5.26 11.05
CA VAL A 68 0.79 -4.71 11.13
C VAL A 68 0.86 -3.24 10.72
N GLY A 69 -0.25 -2.68 10.27
CA GLY A 69 -0.36 -1.26 9.96
C GLY A 69 -1.74 -0.89 9.49
N ALA A 70 -2.11 0.37 9.69
CA ALA A 70 -3.38 0.91 9.22
C ALA A 70 -3.25 2.40 8.94
N ARG A 71 -3.93 2.87 7.89
CA ARG A 71 -4.02 4.28 7.55
C ARG A 71 -5.40 4.60 7.00
N GLN A 72 -6.00 5.68 7.48
CA GLN A 72 -7.23 6.19 6.88
C GLN A 72 -6.92 6.84 5.54
N TYR A 73 -7.72 6.51 4.54
CA TYR A 73 -7.58 7.08 3.20
C TYR A 73 -8.00 8.55 3.19
N ASP A 74 -7.12 9.39 2.69
CA ASP A 74 -7.38 10.82 2.47
C ASP A 74 -7.37 11.10 0.95
N ALA A 75 -8.56 11.29 0.39
CA ALA A 75 -8.74 11.59 -1.03
C ALA A 75 -8.06 12.88 -1.51
N ASN A 76 -7.61 13.75 -0.58
CA ASN A 76 -6.91 14.99 -0.91
C ASN A 76 -5.37 14.83 -0.84
N ALA A 77 -4.87 13.68 -0.39
CA ALA A 77 -3.45 13.40 -0.35
C ALA A 77 -2.95 12.99 -1.74
N ILE A 78 -1.73 13.40 -2.09
CA ILE A 78 -1.08 12.97 -3.34
C ILE A 78 -0.76 11.46 -3.27
N MET A 79 -0.36 11.00 -2.10
CA MET A 79 -0.13 9.59 -1.77
C MET A 79 -0.53 9.35 -0.32
N VAL A 80 -0.97 8.14 -0.03
CA VAL A 80 -1.29 7.71 1.34
C VAL A 80 -0.20 6.76 1.82
N ASP A 81 0.45 7.10 2.93
CA ASP A 81 1.50 6.29 3.56
C ASP A 81 0.88 5.22 4.47
N VAL A 82 0.99 3.96 4.12
CA VAL A 82 0.59 2.85 4.98
C VAL A 82 1.82 2.27 5.67
N PRO A 83 1.93 2.39 7.00
CA PRO A 83 3.04 1.78 7.72
C PRO A 83 2.88 0.26 7.77
N ILE A 84 3.98 -0.44 7.70
CA ILE A 84 4.08 -1.89 7.85
C ILE A 84 5.12 -2.15 8.93
N MET A 85 4.66 -2.69 10.07
CA MET A 85 5.51 -2.94 11.22
C MET A 85 6.17 -4.31 11.12
N GLY A 86 7.46 -4.34 11.35
CA GLY A 86 8.24 -5.55 11.44
C GLY A 86 8.42 -6.05 12.87
N SER A 87 8.74 -7.33 13.00
CA SER A 87 9.11 -7.92 14.27
C SER A 87 10.42 -7.31 14.78
N PHE A 88 10.49 -7.06 16.08
CA PHE A 88 11.69 -6.48 16.68
C PHE A 88 12.83 -7.50 16.70
N ALA A 89 13.91 -7.22 15.99
CA ALA A 89 15.08 -8.09 15.84
C ALA A 89 16.18 -7.87 16.90
N GLY A 90 15.87 -7.22 18.04
CA GLY A 90 16.84 -6.85 19.07
C GLY A 90 17.23 -7.98 20.02
N SER A 91 18.54 -8.00 20.44
CA SER A 91 19.12 -8.96 21.37
C SER A 91 18.64 -8.78 22.82
N GLU A 92 18.63 -9.87 23.57
CA GLU A 92 18.61 -10.05 25.04
C GLU A 92 17.54 -9.37 25.93
N LEU A 93 16.89 -8.29 25.56
CA LEU A 93 15.69 -7.76 26.26
C LEU A 93 14.38 -8.42 25.77
N ARG A 94 14.51 -9.55 25.17
CA ARG A 94 13.60 -10.19 24.20
C ARG A 94 12.25 -10.65 24.73
N SER A 95 12.09 -11.02 25.99
CA SER A 95 10.90 -11.79 26.35
C SER A 95 9.62 -10.96 26.52
N SER A 96 9.71 -9.68 26.89
CA SER A 96 8.52 -8.81 27.01
C SER A 96 8.21 -8.02 25.72
N VAL A 97 9.24 -7.66 24.95
CA VAL A 97 9.07 -6.88 23.71
C VAL A 97 8.68 -7.79 22.54
N LEU A 98 9.19 -9.02 22.48
CA LEU A 98 8.80 -10.03 21.48
C LEU A 98 7.29 -10.33 21.48
N ASN A 99 6.66 -10.32 22.65
CA ASN A 99 5.23 -10.55 22.75
C ASN A 99 4.41 -9.39 22.17
N LEU A 100 4.96 -8.18 22.09
CA LEU A 100 4.26 -7.01 21.56
C LEU A 100 4.24 -6.96 20.02
N THR A 101 5.24 -7.58 19.38
CA THR A 101 5.38 -7.65 17.91
C THR A 101 5.31 -9.08 17.38
N ALA A 102 4.70 -9.98 18.14
CA ALA A 102 4.49 -11.36 17.71
C ALA A 102 3.61 -11.39 16.45
N GLY A 103 4.07 -12.08 15.41
CA GLY A 103 3.38 -12.17 14.12
C GLY A 103 3.57 -10.96 13.20
N TYR A 104 4.42 -9.99 13.57
CA TYR A 104 4.77 -8.89 12.69
C TYR A 104 5.70 -9.36 11.57
N CYS A 105 5.85 -8.53 10.52
CA CYS A 105 6.61 -8.89 9.34
C CYS A 105 8.08 -9.17 9.67
N GLU A 106 8.62 -10.21 9.04
CA GLU A 106 10.04 -10.50 8.99
C GLU A 106 10.60 -10.16 7.61
N PRO A 107 11.93 -9.99 7.46
CA PRO A 107 12.52 -9.69 6.16
C PRO A 107 12.11 -10.70 5.08
N GLY A 108 11.51 -10.19 4.00
CA GLY A 108 10.99 -10.97 2.90
C GLY A 108 9.49 -11.24 2.93
N ASP A 109 8.82 -11.04 4.08
CA ASP A 109 7.36 -11.17 4.16
C ASP A 109 6.67 -10.14 3.27
N ILE A 110 5.61 -10.56 2.58
CA ILE A 110 4.76 -9.67 1.77
C ILE A 110 3.43 -9.54 2.50
N PRO A 111 3.14 -8.37 3.11
CA PRO A 111 1.88 -8.16 3.79
C PRO A 111 0.72 -8.14 2.80
N SER A 112 -0.41 -8.70 3.20
CA SER A 112 -1.67 -8.52 2.48
C SER A 112 -2.31 -7.19 2.87
N ILE A 113 -2.99 -6.57 1.90
CA ILE A 113 -3.69 -5.31 2.11
C ILE A 113 -5.19 -5.54 1.98
N LYS A 114 -5.94 -5.01 2.94
CA LYS A 114 -7.40 -4.97 2.90
C LYS A 114 -7.88 -3.54 3.06
N VAL A 115 -8.98 -3.23 2.41
CA VAL A 115 -9.71 -1.97 2.59
C VAL A 115 -10.92 -2.25 3.48
N HIS A 116 -10.99 -1.56 4.60
CA HIS A 116 -12.16 -1.51 5.47
C HIS A 116 -12.96 -0.26 5.13
N ARG A 117 -14.08 -0.45 4.48
CA ARG A 117 -14.93 0.65 4.04
C ARG A 117 -15.78 1.19 5.18
N THR A 118 -16.17 2.44 5.04
CA THR A 118 -17.04 3.13 6.02
C THR A 118 -18.43 2.47 6.16
N ASN A 119 -18.86 1.69 5.17
CA ASN A 119 -20.11 0.89 5.22
C ASN A 119 -19.96 -0.45 5.95
N GLY A 120 -18.75 -0.79 6.43
CA GLY A 120 -18.45 -2.04 7.12
C GLY A 120 -18.00 -3.18 6.20
N GLU A 121 -17.91 -2.96 4.90
CA GLU A 121 -17.38 -3.93 3.95
C GLU A 121 -15.86 -4.04 4.07
N ILE A 122 -15.33 -5.26 3.93
CA ILE A 122 -13.88 -5.53 3.92
C ILE A 122 -13.53 -6.16 2.57
N ILE A 123 -12.59 -5.56 1.86
CA ILE A 123 -12.21 -5.94 0.52
C ILE A 123 -10.73 -6.29 0.51
N ASP A 124 -10.39 -7.47 0.00
CA ASP A 124 -9.00 -7.87 -0.25
C ASP A 124 -8.46 -7.13 -1.47
N MET A 125 -7.27 -6.54 -1.33
CA MET A 125 -6.66 -5.75 -2.39
C MET A 125 -5.46 -6.46 -2.99
N PHE A 126 -5.36 -6.45 -4.31
CA PHE A 126 -4.14 -6.78 -5.03
C PHE A 126 -3.20 -5.58 -4.99
N VAL A 127 -1.95 -5.84 -4.65
CA VAL A 127 -0.90 -4.83 -4.54
C VAL A 127 0.05 -4.97 -5.72
N THR A 128 0.19 -3.90 -6.49
CA THR A 128 1.15 -3.85 -7.60
C THR A 128 2.24 -2.83 -7.28
N ALA A 129 3.49 -3.27 -7.32
CA ALA A 129 4.63 -2.38 -7.13
C ALA A 129 4.84 -1.50 -8.37
N VAL A 130 4.87 -0.19 -8.15
CA VAL A 130 5.30 0.81 -9.15
C VAL A 130 6.80 1.04 -9.01
N GLU A 131 7.28 1.12 -7.76
CA GLU A 131 8.69 1.29 -7.43
C GLU A 131 9.00 0.56 -6.12
N GLY A 132 10.20 -0.02 -6.01
CA GLY A 132 10.64 -0.75 -4.81
C GLY A 132 10.18 -2.20 -4.80
N SER A 133 10.25 -2.82 -3.62
CA SER A 133 9.90 -4.22 -3.39
C SER A 133 8.66 -4.34 -2.52
N LEU A 134 7.79 -5.31 -2.80
CA LEU A 134 6.66 -5.61 -1.92
C LEU A 134 7.08 -6.33 -0.64
N GLY A 135 8.24 -6.99 -0.66
CA GLY A 135 8.75 -7.69 0.53
C GLY A 135 9.25 -6.71 1.59
N PHE A 136 8.86 -6.95 2.84
CA PHE A 136 9.37 -6.20 4.00
C PHE A 136 10.90 -6.32 4.09
N GLN A 137 11.60 -5.19 4.22
CA GLN A 137 13.06 -5.15 4.26
C GLN A 137 13.61 -4.38 5.48
N GLY A 138 12.73 -4.00 6.42
CA GLY A 138 13.09 -3.02 7.45
C GLY A 138 13.35 -1.64 6.84
N MET A 139 13.28 -0.58 7.57
CA MET A 139 13.68 0.81 7.20
C MET A 139 13.66 1.16 5.70
N GLY A 140 12.54 0.90 5.01
CA GLY A 140 12.42 1.13 3.58
C GLY A 140 10.99 1.46 3.14
N HIS A 141 10.79 1.50 1.82
CA HIS A 141 9.47 1.77 1.26
C HIS A 141 9.30 1.18 -0.14
N ALA A 142 8.05 1.08 -0.57
CA ALA A 142 7.65 0.87 -1.96
C ALA A 142 6.54 1.84 -2.35
N ILE A 143 6.49 2.23 -3.61
CA ILE A 143 5.34 2.91 -4.21
C ILE A 143 4.49 1.84 -4.86
N VAL A 144 3.19 1.83 -4.53
CA VAL A 144 2.28 0.77 -4.96
C VAL A 144 0.94 1.34 -5.43
N THR A 145 0.25 0.54 -6.23
CA THR A 145 -1.17 0.72 -6.54
C THR A 145 -1.97 -0.43 -5.95
N LEU A 146 -3.22 -0.14 -5.57
CA LEU A 146 -4.16 -1.10 -5.00
C LEU A 146 -5.38 -1.25 -5.92
N SER A 147 -5.82 -2.49 -6.14
CA SER A 147 -7.05 -2.81 -6.87
C SER A 147 -7.72 -4.04 -6.27
N ASP A 148 -9.03 -4.11 -6.30
CA ASP A 148 -9.83 -5.30 -5.99
C ASP A 148 -9.80 -6.34 -7.11
N VAL A 149 -9.28 -5.98 -8.27
CA VAL A 149 -9.14 -6.86 -9.44
C VAL A 149 -7.66 -7.14 -9.69
N ASN A 150 -7.33 -8.41 -9.88
CA ASN A 150 -5.99 -8.83 -10.26
C ASN A 150 -5.77 -8.57 -11.75
N PHE A 151 -5.13 -7.47 -12.08
CA PHE A 151 -4.76 -7.17 -13.46
C PHE A 151 -3.50 -7.94 -13.85
N PRO A 152 -3.42 -8.45 -15.09
CA PRO A 152 -2.18 -8.98 -15.64
C PRO A 152 -1.05 -7.96 -15.54
N GLN A 153 0.15 -8.42 -15.21
CA GLN A 153 1.33 -7.54 -15.08
C GLN A 153 2.01 -7.28 -16.42
N GLU A 154 1.74 -8.12 -17.41
CA GLU A 154 2.34 -8.07 -18.75
C GLU A 154 1.27 -8.19 -19.82
N VAL A 155 1.55 -7.59 -20.98
CA VAL A 155 0.73 -7.80 -22.17
C VAL A 155 0.96 -9.22 -22.66
N SER A 156 -0.09 -10.02 -22.76
CA SER A 156 -0.01 -11.35 -23.35
C SER A 156 -1.04 -11.54 -24.45
N LEU A 157 -0.67 -12.30 -25.47
CA LEU A 157 -1.54 -12.68 -26.57
C LEU A 157 -1.69 -14.20 -26.56
N HIS A 158 -2.90 -14.69 -26.39
CA HIS A 158 -3.22 -16.09 -26.38
C HIS A 158 -3.44 -16.63 -27.79
N ASN A 159 -3.32 -17.95 -27.92
CA ASN A 159 -3.58 -18.61 -29.20
C ASN A 159 -5.05 -18.45 -29.59
N ALA A 160 -5.28 -18.18 -30.86
CA ALA A 160 -6.63 -18.16 -31.40
C ALA A 160 -7.30 -19.55 -31.25
N TYR A 161 -8.53 -19.56 -30.73
CA TYR A 161 -9.30 -20.79 -30.57
C TYR A 161 -10.77 -20.60 -30.99
N PRO A 162 -11.34 -21.56 -31.73
CA PRO A 162 -10.70 -22.73 -32.31
C PRO A 162 -9.74 -22.38 -33.45
N ASN A 163 -8.72 -23.22 -33.64
CA ASN A 163 -7.81 -23.13 -34.78
C ASN A 163 -7.51 -24.57 -35.26
N PRO A 164 -7.95 -25.04 -36.45
CA PRO A 164 -8.65 -24.24 -37.50
C PRO A 164 -10.04 -23.75 -37.10
N PHE A 165 -10.44 -22.61 -37.66
CA PHE A 165 -11.71 -21.95 -37.35
C PHE A 165 -12.78 -22.19 -38.43
N ASN A 166 -14.09 -22.19 -38.04
CA ASN A 166 -15.23 -22.24 -38.96
C ASN A 166 -16.50 -21.70 -38.27
N PRO A 167 -17.05 -20.59 -38.64
CA PRO A 167 -16.52 -19.50 -39.46
C PRO A 167 -15.74 -18.46 -38.64
N SER A 168 -15.64 -18.61 -37.34
CA SER A 168 -15.04 -17.63 -36.43
C SER A 168 -14.04 -18.25 -35.46
N THR A 169 -13.10 -17.44 -35.03
CA THR A 169 -12.17 -17.76 -33.94
C THR A 169 -12.15 -16.61 -32.95
N MET A 170 -11.76 -16.90 -31.72
CA MET A 170 -11.56 -15.92 -30.66
C MET A 170 -10.08 -15.71 -30.47
N ILE A 171 -9.67 -14.43 -30.36
CA ILE A 171 -8.31 -14.04 -29.98
C ILE A 171 -8.44 -13.39 -28.62
N GLN A 172 -7.81 -14.00 -27.61
CA GLN A 172 -7.79 -13.49 -26.25
C GLN A 172 -6.44 -12.82 -25.98
N TYR A 173 -6.46 -11.70 -25.27
CA TYR A 173 -5.26 -11.01 -24.84
C TYR A 173 -5.46 -10.44 -23.43
N ASP A 174 -4.37 -10.33 -22.69
CA ASP A 174 -4.33 -9.73 -21.37
C ASP A 174 -3.61 -8.38 -21.43
N LEU A 175 -4.08 -7.43 -20.64
CA LEU A 175 -3.53 -6.09 -20.56
C LEU A 175 -3.25 -5.71 -19.11
N PRO A 176 -2.10 -5.10 -18.80
CA PRO A 176 -1.85 -4.46 -17.52
C PRO A 176 -2.85 -3.34 -17.23
N GLN A 177 -2.98 -2.98 -15.95
CA GLN A 177 -3.74 -1.81 -15.54
C GLN A 177 -3.13 -0.53 -16.13
N GLY A 178 -3.98 0.38 -16.57
CA GLY A 178 -3.59 1.67 -17.13
C GLY A 178 -4.21 1.92 -18.51
N SER A 179 -4.22 3.16 -18.94
CA SER A 179 -4.73 3.53 -20.26
C SER A 179 -3.72 3.18 -21.35
N MET A 180 -3.95 2.06 -22.02
CA MET A 180 -3.17 1.64 -23.17
C MET A 180 -3.99 1.72 -24.45
N HIS A 181 -3.38 2.22 -25.50
CA HIS A 181 -3.95 2.09 -26.83
C HIS A 181 -3.53 0.75 -27.42
N VAL A 182 -4.52 -0.12 -27.64
CA VAL A 182 -4.30 -1.47 -28.17
C VAL A 182 -4.59 -1.47 -29.65
N ASN A 183 -3.63 -1.98 -30.44
CA ASN A 183 -3.83 -2.22 -31.86
C ASN A 183 -3.52 -3.68 -32.17
N LEU A 184 -4.55 -4.43 -32.53
CA LEU A 184 -4.43 -5.82 -32.97
C LEU A 184 -4.49 -5.88 -34.50
N SER A 185 -3.43 -6.35 -35.12
CA SER A 185 -3.36 -6.48 -36.59
C SER A 185 -3.22 -7.94 -37.00
N VAL A 186 -3.98 -8.36 -37.97
CA VAL A 186 -3.92 -9.72 -38.52
C VAL A 186 -3.32 -9.63 -39.93
N PHE A 187 -2.28 -10.41 -40.18
CA PHE A 187 -1.59 -10.43 -41.47
C PHE A 187 -1.73 -11.80 -42.14
N ASP A 188 -1.89 -11.80 -43.45
CA ASP A 188 -1.78 -13.01 -44.27
C ASP A 188 -0.28 -13.25 -44.56
N ILE A 189 0.14 -14.50 -44.56
CA ILE A 189 1.53 -14.91 -44.80
C ILE A 189 1.82 -15.21 -46.28
N ARG A 190 0.98 -14.72 -47.19
CA ARG A 190 1.20 -14.87 -48.63
C ARG A 190 2.33 -13.98 -49.17
#